data_63e3522ec468888e44f0aabb5862d599
#
_entry.id   63e3522ec468888e44f0aabb5862d599
#
_cell.length_a   1.000
_cell.length_b   1.000
_cell.length_c   1.000
_cell.angle_alpha   90.00
_cell.angle_beta   90.00
_cell.angle_gamma   90.00
#
_symmetry.space_group_name_H-M   'P 1'
#
loop_
_entity.id
_entity.type
_entity.pdbx_description
1 polymer ?
#
loop_
_entity_poly.entity_id
_entity_poly.type
_entity_poly.pdbx_seq_one_letter_code
_entity_poly.pdbx_strand_id
1 'polypeptide(L)'
;MVMGMANLAMATGNIGREGVGVNPLRGQNNVQGSCDMGSFPHELPGYRPVSDDTARASFESLWGRAIQPEPGLRIPNMFDAALDGTFRGLFVQGEDVAQSDPNINHVHAALAALDLLVVQDLFLNETAKYAHVFLPGSSFLEKDGTFTNAERRISRVRAVMPPKAGLADWQATAALSTAVGYPMHYDHPSQIMDEIARLTPTFTGVSYDKIDRLGSIQWPCNDRAPEGTPTM
;
A
#
# COMPACT_ATOMS: atom_id res chain seq x y z
N MET A 1 -17.78 -17.05 4.48
CA MET A 1 -16.84 -17.57 5.50
C MET A 1 -16.28 -16.45 6.38
N VAL A 2 -15.66 -15.39 5.88
CA VAL A 2 -15.06 -14.30 6.68
C VAL A 2 -16.04 -13.67 7.67
N MET A 3 -17.24 -13.26 7.22
CA MET A 3 -18.30 -12.72 8.10
C MET A 3 -18.72 -13.69 9.18
N GLY A 4 -18.73 -15.02 8.90
CA GLY A 4 -19.06 -16.03 9.89
C GLY A 4 -18.04 -16.11 11.03
N MET A 5 -16.75 -15.94 10.73
CA MET A 5 -15.69 -15.90 11.75
C MET A 5 -15.82 -14.65 12.64
N ALA A 6 -16.06 -13.48 12.02
CA ALA A 6 -16.29 -12.25 12.76
C ALA A 6 -17.55 -12.36 13.68
N ASN A 7 -18.66 -12.89 13.14
CA ASN A 7 -19.88 -13.10 13.91
C ASN A 7 -19.66 -14.07 15.09
N LEU A 8 -18.89 -15.15 14.91
CA LEU A 8 -18.54 -16.07 15.96
C LEU A 8 -17.73 -15.37 17.06
N ALA A 9 -16.73 -14.60 16.69
CA ALA A 9 -15.92 -13.85 17.66
C ALA A 9 -16.77 -12.86 18.47
N MET A 10 -17.70 -12.14 17.82
CA MET A 10 -18.66 -11.27 18.50
C MET A 10 -19.60 -12.04 19.42
N ALA A 11 -20.19 -13.13 18.95
CA ALA A 11 -21.13 -13.94 19.72
C ALA A 11 -20.49 -14.59 20.97
N THR A 12 -19.20 -14.88 20.93
CA THR A 12 -18.43 -15.45 22.03
C THR A 12 -17.70 -14.42 22.90
N GLY A 13 -17.91 -13.10 22.65
CA GLY A 13 -17.26 -12.03 23.41
C GLY A 13 -15.76 -11.90 23.17
N ASN A 14 -15.27 -12.35 22.02
CA ASN A 14 -13.85 -12.30 21.67
C ASN A 14 -13.53 -11.08 20.77
N ILE A 15 -14.14 -9.94 21.07
CA ILE A 15 -13.87 -8.63 20.43
C ILE A 15 -13.95 -7.54 21.50
N GLY A 16 -13.13 -6.51 21.34
CA GLY A 16 -13.20 -5.26 22.12
C GLY A 16 -12.59 -5.33 23.51
N ARG A 17 -11.80 -6.34 23.82
CA ARG A 17 -11.05 -6.43 25.07
C ARG A 17 -9.61 -6.91 24.81
N GLU A 18 -8.74 -6.72 25.79
CA GLU A 18 -7.34 -7.09 25.68
C GLU A 18 -7.15 -8.59 25.39
N GLY A 19 -6.22 -8.92 24.51
CA GLY A 19 -5.83 -10.27 24.16
C GLY A 19 -6.79 -11.04 23.27
N VAL A 20 -7.87 -10.41 22.77
CA VAL A 20 -8.82 -11.05 21.86
C VAL A 20 -9.06 -10.21 20.59
N GLY A 21 -9.57 -10.85 19.55
CA GLY A 21 -9.89 -10.19 18.28
C GLY A 21 -9.93 -11.18 17.12
N VAL A 22 -10.32 -10.68 15.96
CA VAL A 22 -10.22 -11.41 14.68
C VAL A 22 -8.93 -10.98 13.99
N ASN A 23 -7.97 -11.88 13.92
CA ASN A 23 -6.64 -11.63 13.39
C ASN A 23 -6.42 -12.40 12.07
N PRO A 24 -6.61 -11.77 10.92
CA PRO A 24 -6.42 -12.43 9.63
C PRO A 24 -4.93 -12.75 9.41
N LEU A 25 -4.61 -14.01 9.15
CA LEU A 25 -3.26 -14.42 8.77
C LEU A 25 -3.02 -14.04 7.30
N ARG A 26 -2.35 -12.93 7.09
CA ARG A 26 -2.00 -12.43 5.76
C ARG A 26 -0.80 -13.17 5.18
N GLY A 27 -0.75 -13.30 3.84
CA GLY A 27 0.35 -14.01 3.17
C GLY A 27 1.66 -13.23 3.14
N GLN A 28 1.61 -11.99 2.65
CA GLN A 28 2.80 -11.15 2.51
C GLN A 28 3.04 -10.29 3.74
N ASN A 29 4.29 -9.92 3.94
CA ASN A 29 4.68 -8.92 4.92
C ASN A 29 4.11 -7.54 4.53
N ASN A 30 3.62 -6.78 5.51
CA ASN A 30 3.04 -5.45 5.33
C ASN A 30 1.78 -5.39 4.43
N VAL A 31 1.09 -6.49 4.17
CA VAL A 31 -0.20 -6.44 3.45
C VAL A 31 -1.21 -5.56 4.15
N GLN A 32 -1.24 -5.59 5.50
CA GLN A 32 -2.11 -4.71 6.28
C GLN A 32 -1.79 -3.24 6.01
N GLY A 33 -0.51 -2.85 6.05
CA GLY A 33 -0.09 -1.47 5.77
C GLY A 33 -0.39 -1.04 4.33
N SER A 34 -0.23 -1.93 3.36
CA SER A 34 -0.61 -1.68 1.97
C SER A 34 -2.12 -1.39 1.85
N CYS A 35 -2.96 -2.22 2.49
CA CYS A 35 -4.41 -1.98 2.54
C CYS A 35 -4.74 -0.66 3.24
N ASP A 36 -4.10 -0.35 4.37
CA ASP A 36 -4.31 0.89 5.12
C ASP A 36 -4.02 2.14 4.27
N MET A 37 -3.08 2.03 3.33
CA MET A 37 -2.69 3.11 2.43
C MET A 37 -3.47 3.15 1.11
N GLY A 38 -4.55 2.37 1.00
CA GLY A 38 -5.45 2.45 -0.15
C GLY A 38 -4.95 1.70 -1.38
N SER A 39 -4.23 0.57 -1.22
CA SER A 39 -3.83 -0.29 -2.34
C SER A 39 -5.01 -1.09 -2.91
N PHE A 40 -6.14 -0.40 -3.12
CA PHE A 40 -7.35 -0.91 -3.74
C PHE A 40 -7.86 0.08 -4.79
N PRO A 41 -8.48 -0.38 -5.87
CA PRO A 41 -8.93 0.51 -6.93
C PRO A 41 -10.10 1.44 -6.53
N HIS A 42 -10.71 1.25 -5.38
CA HIS A 42 -11.90 1.96 -4.91
C HIS A 42 -11.69 2.73 -3.60
N GLU A 43 -10.45 2.74 -3.05
CA GLU A 43 -10.15 3.34 -1.75
C GLU A 43 -8.94 4.26 -1.79
N LEU A 44 -9.03 5.33 -1.02
CA LEU A 44 -7.94 6.21 -0.61
C LEU A 44 -7.37 5.74 0.74
N PRO A 45 -6.19 6.23 1.19
CA PRO A 45 -5.65 5.92 2.50
C PRO A 45 -6.68 6.01 3.62
N GLY A 46 -6.67 5.02 4.50
CA GLY A 46 -7.62 4.91 5.63
C GLY A 46 -8.97 4.32 5.25
N TYR A 47 -9.04 3.52 4.19
CA TYR A 47 -10.29 2.85 3.73
C TYR A 47 -11.38 3.84 3.34
N ARG A 48 -11.01 4.97 2.80
CA ARG A 48 -11.95 6.02 2.39
C ARG A 48 -12.34 5.82 0.93
N PRO A 49 -13.64 5.63 0.61
CA PRO A 49 -14.04 5.36 -0.77
C PRO A 49 -13.70 6.53 -1.71
N VAL A 50 -13.21 6.24 -2.91
CA VAL A 50 -12.98 7.27 -3.94
C VAL A 50 -14.28 7.93 -4.40
N SER A 51 -15.43 7.30 -4.17
CA SER A 51 -16.77 7.83 -4.44
C SER A 51 -17.28 8.84 -3.39
N ASP A 52 -16.61 8.96 -2.23
CA ASP A 52 -16.95 9.93 -1.18
C ASP A 52 -16.34 11.31 -1.51
N ASP A 53 -17.19 12.27 -1.86
CA ASP A 53 -16.78 13.64 -2.22
C ASP A 53 -15.98 14.33 -1.11
N THR A 54 -16.35 14.10 0.15
CA THR A 54 -15.66 14.70 1.32
C THR A 54 -14.27 14.11 1.48
N ALA A 55 -14.15 12.78 1.27
CA ALA A 55 -12.86 12.12 1.28
C ALA A 55 -11.96 12.67 0.17
N ARG A 56 -12.44 12.65 -1.07
CA ARG A 56 -11.66 13.17 -2.22
C ARG A 56 -11.21 14.61 -2.02
N ALA A 57 -12.12 15.50 -1.62
CA ALA A 57 -11.80 16.91 -1.44
C ALA A 57 -10.64 17.14 -0.46
N SER A 58 -10.49 16.32 0.57
CA SER A 58 -9.36 16.39 1.51
C SER A 58 -8.04 16.06 0.83
N PHE A 59 -7.99 15.00 0.02
CA PHE A 59 -6.79 14.59 -0.71
C PHE A 59 -6.48 15.55 -1.86
N GLU A 60 -7.50 15.96 -2.64
CA GLU A 60 -7.36 16.90 -3.75
C GLU A 60 -6.82 18.25 -3.30
N SER A 61 -7.28 18.73 -2.13
CA SER A 61 -6.79 19.97 -1.53
C SER A 61 -5.30 19.91 -1.18
N LEU A 62 -4.81 18.77 -0.70
CA LEU A 62 -3.39 18.63 -0.34
C LEU A 62 -2.52 18.32 -1.56
N TRP A 63 -3.00 17.42 -2.44
CA TRP A 63 -2.22 16.96 -3.60
C TRP A 63 -2.30 17.91 -4.80
N GLY A 64 -3.24 18.86 -4.80
CA GLY A 64 -3.43 19.83 -5.88
C GLY A 64 -3.84 19.16 -7.20
N ARG A 65 -4.48 17.99 -7.14
CA ARG A 65 -4.92 17.21 -8.30
C ARG A 65 -6.31 16.65 -8.08
N ALA A 66 -7.13 16.65 -9.13
CA ALA A 66 -8.43 15.99 -9.11
C ALA A 66 -8.27 14.47 -9.08
N ILE A 67 -9.11 13.80 -8.31
CA ILE A 67 -9.18 12.35 -8.19
C ILE A 67 -10.46 11.88 -8.86
N GLN A 68 -10.37 10.85 -9.71
CA GLN A 68 -11.54 10.26 -10.34
C GLN A 68 -12.44 9.62 -9.28
N PRO A 69 -13.77 9.88 -9.32
CA PRO A 69 -14.71 9.34 -8.35
C PRO A 69 -15.06 7.86 -8.60
N GLU A 70 -14.83 7.38 -9.82
CA GLU A 70 -15.12 6.00 -10.20
C GLU A 70 -13.97 5.08 -9.76
N PRO A 71 -14.29 3.90 -9.19
CA PRO A 71 -13.28 2.89 -8.90
C PRO A 71 -12.47 2.48 -10.13
N GLY A 72 -11.17 2.30 -9.96
CA GLY A 72 -10.30 1.73 -10.99
C GLY A 72 -10.56 0.24 -11.23
N LEU A 73 -9.82 -0.33 -12.18
CA LEU A 73 -9.90 -1.76 -12.50
C LEU A 73 -9.26 -2.62 -11.39
N ARG A 74 -9.84 -3.78 -11.15
CA ARG A 74 -9.20 -4.84 -10.36
C ARG A 74 -8.23 -5.63 -11.24
N ILE A 75 -7.27 -6.33 -10.64
CA ILE A 75 -6.22 -7.06 -11.36
C ILE A 75 -6.77 -7.95 -12.49
N PRO A 76 -7.77 -8.83 -12.27
CA PRO A 76 -8.30 -9.62 -13.38
C PRO A 76 -8.89 -8.78 -14.52
N ASN A 77 -9.57 -7.67 -14.18
CA ASN A 77 -10.13 -6.76 -15.17
C ASN A 77 -9.05 -5.94 -15.91
N MET A 78 -7.89 -5.68 -15.28
CA MET A 78 -6.75 -5.07 -15.98
C MET A 78 -6.23 -6.00 -17.08
N PHE A 79 -6.14 -7.31 -16.80
CA PHE A 79 -5.71 -8.29 -17.81
C PHE A 79 -6.71 -8.43 -18.97
N ASP A 80 -8.01 -8.47 -18.66
CA ASP A 80 -9.05 -8.45 -19.71
C ASP A 80 -8.94 -7.20 -20.59
N ALA A 81 -8.81 -6.01 -19.95
CA ALA A 81 -8.69 -4.74 -20.63
C ALA A 81 -7.35 -4.57 -21.39
N ALA A 82 -6.28 -5.24 -20.97
CA ALA A 82 -5.04 -5.28 -21.74
C ALA A 82 -5.21 -6.07 -23.04
N LEU A 83 -5.94 -7.19 -23.00
CA LEU A 83 -6.22 -8.01 -24.17
C LEU A 83 -7.17 -7.33 -25.17
N ASP A 84 -8.11 -6.51 -24.71
CA ASP A 84 -8.99 -5.73 -25.59
C ASP A 84 -8.36 -4.39 -26.06
N GLY A 85 -7.16 -4.04 -25.56
CA GLY A 85 -6.40 -2.86 -25.96
C GLY A 85 -6.83 -1.55 -25.28
N THR A 86 -7.74 -1.59 -24.32
CA THR A 86 -8.20 -0.39 -23.58
C THR A 86 -7.28 -0.03 -22.40
N PHE A 87 -6.54 -1.02 -21.87
CA PHE A 87 -5.53 -0.83 -20.82
C PHE A 87 -4.14 -1.07 -21.42
N ARG A 88 -3.35 0.00 -21.57
CA ARG A 88 -2.15 0.00 -22.40
C ARG A 88 -0.83 0.05 -21.63
N GLY A 89 -0.87 0.48 -20.37
CA GLY A 89 0.32 0.63 -19.55
C GLY A 89 0.13 0.11 -18.14
N LEU A 90 1.14 -0.58 -17.60
CA LEU A 90 1.12 -1.11 -16.24
C LEU A 90 2.46 -0.86 -15.55
N PHE A 91 2.43 -0.44 -14.28
CA PHE A 91 3.56 -0.42 -13.37
C PHE A 91 3.35 -1.46 -12.28
N VAL A 92 4.25 -2.42 -12.20
CA VAL A 92 4.25 -3.49 -11.18
C VAL A 92 5.40 -3.25 -10.22
N GLN A 93 5.12 -3.22 -8.93
CA GLN A 93 6.12 -2.99 -7.90
C GLN A 93 6.06 -4.10 -6.85
N GLY A 94 7.13 -4.89 -6.74
CA GLY A 94 7.30 -5.90 -5.71
C GLY A 94 6.33 -7.07 -5.81
N GLU A 95 5.90 -7.43 -7.01
CA GLU A 95 4.99 -8.55 -7.26
C GLU A 95 5.35 -9.28 -8.55
N ASP A 96 5.29 -10.60 -8.53
CA ASP A 96 5.50 -11.45 -9.70
C ASP A 96 4.15 -11.98 -10.24
N VAL A 97 3.37 -11.06 -10.83
CA VAL A 97 2.01 -11.34 -11.31
C VAL A 97 1.96 -12.46 -12.36
N ALA A 98 3.04 -12.67 -13.11
CA ALA A 98 3.17 -13.77 -14.06
C ALA A 98 3.22 -15.16 -13.40
N GLN A 99 3.44 -15.22 -12.07
CA GLN A 99 3.40 -16.45 -11.29
C GLN A 99 2.26 -16.50 -10.27
N SER A 100 1.91 -15.36 -9.67
CA SER A 100 0.99 -15.31 -8.54
C SER A 100 -0.48 -15.27 -8.95
N ASP A 101 -0.79 -14.72 -10.12
CA ASP A 101 -2.18 -14.58 -10.55
C ASP A 101 -2.71 -15.86 -11.23
N PRO A 102 -3.99 -16.21 -10.99
CA PRO A 102 -4.59 -17.39 -11.59
C PRO A 102 -4.75 -17.26 -13.10
N ASN A 103 -4.84 -18.39 -13.80
CA ASN A 103 -4.92 -18.47 -15.27
C ASN A 103 -3.68 -17.89 -15.96
N ILE A 104 -2.52 -18.48 -15.66
CA ILE A 104 -1.20 -18.01 -16.09
C ILE A 104 -1.09 -17.71 -17.60
N ASN A 105 -1.72 -18.50 -18.47
CA ASN A 105 -1.68 -18.26 -19.91
C ASN A 105 -2.39 -16.95 -20.30
N HIS A 106 -3.49 -16.64 -19.64
CA HIS A 106 -4.22 -15.38 -19.82
C HIS A 106 -3.39 -14.18 -19.35
N VAL A 107 -2.76 -14.30 -18.17
CA VAL A 107 -1.86 -13.28 -17.62
C VAL A 107 -0.69 -13.01 -18.56
N HIS A 108 -0.01 -14.06 -19.05
CA HIS A 108 1.10 -13.92 -19.98
C HIS A 108 0.68 -13.23 -21.29
N ALA A 109 -0.47 -13.60 -21.83
CA ALA A 109 -1.00 -12.95 -23.04
C ALA A 109 -1.32 -11.46 -22.78
N ALA A 110 -1.90 -11.13 -21.62
CA ALA A 110 -2.22 -9.77 -21.25
C ALA A 110 -0.95 -8.92 -21.06
N LEU A 111 0.06 -9.44 -20.36
CA LEU A 111 1.34 -8.73 -20.16
C LEU A 111 2.06 -8.48 -21.50
N ALA A 112 2.00 -9.43 -22.43
CA ALA A 112 2.59 -9.29 -23.77
C ALA A 112 1.82 -8.31 -24.68
N ALA A 113 0.56 -8.02 -24.38
CA ALA A 113 -0.28 -7.09 -25.14
C ALA A 113 -0.11 -5.62 -24.72
N LEU A 114 0.55 -5.36 -23.59
CA LEU A 114 0.75 -3.99 -23.09
C LEU A 114 1.72 -3.19 -23.97
N ASP A 115 1.43 -1.93 -24.22
CA ASP A 115 2.35 -1.00 -24.87
C ASP A 115 3.53 -0.60 -23.96
N LEU A 116 3.27 -0.54 -22.65
CA LEU A 116 4.28 -0.23 -21.66
C LEU A 116 4.08 -1.07 -20.40
N LEU A 117 5.08 -1.88 -20.06
CA LEU A 117 5.18 -2.56 -18.78
C LEU A 117 6.46 -2.12 -18.09
N VAL A 118 6.32 -1.49 -16.93
CA VAL A 118 7.43 -1.15 -16.03
C VAL A 118 7.35 -2.09 -14.84
N VAL A 119 8.43 -2.76 -14.52
CA VAL A 119 8.54 -3.65 -13.35
C VAL A 119 9.63 -3.13 -12.43
N GLN A 120 9.29 -2.95 -11.15
CA GLN A 120 10.27 -2.65 -10.11
C GLN A 120 10.30 -3.80 -9.10
N ASP A 121 11.43 -4.50 -9.03
CA ASP A 121 11.59 -5.63 -8.12
C ASP A 121 13.07 -5.82 -7.72
N LEU A 122 13.28 -6.68 -6.71
CA LEU A 122 14.62 -7.08 -6.24
C LEU A 122 15.34 -7.98 -7.25
N PHE A 123 14.59 -8.78 -7.99
CA PHE A 123 15.10 -9.80 -8.91
C PHE A 123 14.39 -9.74 -10.25
N LEU A 124 15.10 -10.17 -11.30
CA LEU A 124 14.49 -10.41 -12.61
C LEU A 124 13.60 -11.67 -12.53
N ASN A 125 12.36 -11.47 -12.16
CA ASN A 125 11.33 -12.50 -11.99
C ASN A 125 10.63 -12.85 -13.33
N GLU A 126 9.59 -13.68 -13.31
CA GLU A 126 8.87 -14.07 -14.53
C GLU A 126 8.15 -12.88 -15.17
N THR A 127 7.56 -11.97 -14.38
CA THR A 127 6.93 -10.75 -14.88
C THR A 127 7.93 -9.85 -15.60
N ALA A 128 9.17 -9.79 -15.12
CA ALA A 128 10.23 -8.99 -15.73
C ALA A 128 10.58 -9.41 -17.16
N LYS A 129 10.26 -10.65 -17.56
CA LYS A 129 10.46 -11.12 -18.96
C LYS A 129 9.61 -10.37 -19.97
N TYR A 130 8.50 -9.78 -19.53
CA TYR A 130 7.59 -8.98 -20.35
C TYR A 130 7.85 -7.47 -20.23
N ALA A 131 8.72 -7.06 -19.30
CA ALA A 131 8.95 -5.66 -19.00
C ALA A 131 9.65 -4.90 -20.14
N HIS A 132 9.15 -3.73 -20.48
CA HIS A 132 9.82 -2.77 -21.36
C HIS A 132 10.89 -2.01 -20.58
N VAL A 133 10.67 -1.79 -19.27
CA VAL A 133 11.61 -1.16 -18.36
C VAL A 133 11.64 -1.95 -17.06
N PHE A 134 12.84 -2.28 -16.59
CA PHE A 134 13.04 -2.85 -15.27
C PHE A 134 13.77 -1.85 -14.38
N LEU A 135 13.19 -1.56 -13.22
CA LEU A 135 13.78 -0.71 -12.18
C LEU A 135 14.20 -1.59 -11.01
N PRO A 136 15.46 -1.51 -10.55
CA PRO A 136 15.87 -2.26 -9.39
C PRO A 136 15.19 -1.72 -8.12
N GLY A 137 14.59 -2.62 -7.35
CA GLY A 137 13.97 -2.34 -6.06
C GLY A 137 14.97 -2.37 -4.91
N SER A 138 14.53 -1.91 -3.75
CA SER A 138 15.26 -2.00 -2.49
C SER A 138 14.58 -2.94 -1.50
N SER A 139 15.35 -3.79 -0.82
CA SER A 139 14.86 -4.67 0.24
C SER A 139 14.49 -3.87 1.50
N PHE A 140 13.80 -4.51 2.45
CA PHE A 140 13.53 -3.89 3.76
C PHE A 140 14.80 -3.60 4.57
N LEU A 141 15.93 -4.21 4.25
CA LEU A 141 17.23 -3.93 4.87
C LEU A 141 17.87 -2.64 4.36
N GLU A 142 17.41 -2.12 3.24
CA GLU A 142 17.99 -1.01 2.50
C GLU A 142 17.16 0.27 2.60
N LYS A 143 16.07 0.28 3.38
CA LYS A 143 15.17 1.43 3.49
C LYS A 143 14.60 1.62 4.89
N ASP A 144 14.36 2.87 5.24
CA ASP A 144 13.53 3.24 6.39
C ASP A 144 12.05 3.24 6.00
N GLY A 145 11.19 2.91 6.96
CA GLY A 145 9.76 2.91 6.73
C GLY A 145 8.98 2.39 7.94
N THR A 146 7.77 1.96 7.69
CA THR A 146 6.91 1.29 8.67
C THR A 146 6.25 0.07 8.06
N PHE A 147 6.06 -0.96 8.88
CA PHE A 147 5.23 -2.11 8.55
C PHE A 147 4.07 -2.18 9.53
N THR A 148 2.90 -2.55 9.01
CA THR A 148 1.71 -2.78 9.83
C THR A 148 1.35 -4.26 9.79
N ASN A 149 1.25 -4.89 10.96
CA ASN A 149 0.87 -6.29 11.07
C ASN A 149 -0.66 -6.48 11.11
N ALA A 150 -1.10 -7.74 11.16
CA ALA A 150 -2.52 -8.08 11.11
C ALA A 150 -3.33 -7.61 12.33
N GLU A 151 -2.70 -7.28 13.45
CA GLU A 151 -3.34 -6.62 14.61
C GLU A 151 -3.38 -5.09 14.47
N ARG A 152 -3.09 -4.54 13.30
CA ARG A 152 -3.04 -3.09 13.01
C ARG A 152 -1.92 -2.35 13.75
N ARG A 153 -0.86 -3.05 14.11
CA ARG A 153 0.29 -2.50 14.83
C ARG A 153 1.34 -2.01 13.85
N ILE A 154 1.59 -0.70 13.88
CA ILE A 154 2.59 -0.02 13.06
C ILE A 154 3.93 -0.09 13.80
N SER A 155 4.94 -0.65 13.15
CA SER A 155 6.30 -0.78 13.66
C SER A 155 7.31 -0.15 12.71
N ARG A 156 8.41 0.38 13.24
CA ARG A 156 9.50 0.92 12.42
C ARG A 156 10.30 -0.17 11.72
N VAL A 157 10.62 0.09 10.47
CA VAL A 157 11.68 -0.59 9.71
C VAL A 157 12.82 0.40 9.57
N ARG A 158 14.05 -0.05 9.86
CA ARG A 158 15.25 0.79 9.78
C ARG A 158 16.23 0.19 8.80
N ALA A 159 16.76 1.03 7.92
CA ALA A 159 17.83 0.63 7.02
C ALA A 159 19.07 0.18 7.81
N VAL A 160 19.64 -0.95 7.43
CA VAL A 160 20.90 -1.47 7.98
C VAL A 160 22.04 -1.40 6.97
N MET A 161 21.72 -1.07 5.72
CA MET A 161 22.68 -0.90 4.64
C MET A 161 22.12 0.09 3.59
N PRO A 162 22.98 0.76 2.83
CA PRO A 162 22.51 1.62 1.74
C PRO A 162 21.88 0.79 0.61
N PRO A 163 20.90 1.34 -0.12
CA PRO A 163 20.27 0.65 -1.24
C PRO A 163 21.29 0.40 -2.36
N LYS A 164 21.43 -0.88 -2.79
CA LYS A 164 22.34 -1.26 -3.87
C LYS A 164 22.02 -0.57 -5.19
N ALA A 165 20.75 -0.29 -5.43
CA ALA A 165 20.29 0.45 -6.61
C ALA A 165 20.54 1.96 -6.53
N GLY A 166 21.07 2.47 -5.40
CA GLY A 166 21.28 3.90 -5.15
C GLY A 166 20.06 4.66 -4.64
N LEU A 167 18.85 4.10 -4.79
CA LEU A 167 17.59 4.69 -4.32
C LEU A 167 16.79 3.65 -3.54
N ALA A 168 16.16 4.07 -2.45
CA ALA A 168 15.09 3.30 -1.82
C ALA A 168 13.82 3.37 -2.67
N ASP A 169 12.90 2.41 -2.52
CA ASP A 169 11.68 2.33 -3.35
C ASP A 169 10.84 3.62 -3.31
N TRP A 170 10.70 4.24 -2.13
CA TRP A 170 9.96 5.50 -2.02
C TRP A 170 10.65 6.65 -2.77
N GLN A 171 11.99 6.67 -2.81
CA GLN A 171 12.76 7.66 -3.58
C GLN A 171 12.60 7.42 -5.08
N ALA A 172 12.64 6.16 -5.51
CA ALA A 172 12.41 5.81 -6.92
C ALA A 172 10.99 6.19 -7.35
N THR A 173 9.98 5.95 -6.51
CA THR A 173 8.59 6.37 -6.75
C THR A 173 8.47 7.90 -6.83
N ALA A 174 9.10 8.65 -5.93
CA ALA A 174 9.08 10.12 -5.95
C ALA A 174 9.79 10.68 -7.19
N ALA A 175 10.92 10.07 -7.59
CA ALA A 175 11.65 10.45 -8.81
C ALA A 175 10.81 10.18 -10.07
N LEU A 176 10.16 9.01 -10.16
CA LEU A 176 9.26 8.68 -11.27
C LEU A 176 8.09 9.65 -11.33
N SER A 177 7.42 9.92 -10.21
CA SER A 177 6.32 10.88 -10.12
C SER A 177 6.75 12.26 -10.64
N THR A 178 7.92 12.73 -10.23
CA THR A 178 8.48 14.02 -10.68
C THR A 178 8.77 14.00 -12.18
N ALA A 179 9.32 12.90 -12.70
CA ALA A 179 9.63 12.75 -14.13
C ALA A 179 8.39 12.75 -15.03
N VAL A 180 7.25 12.23 -14.53
CA VAL A 180 5.97 12.26 -15.25
C VAL A 180 5.16 13.54 -15.01
N GLY A 181 5.74 14.56 -14.36
CA GLY A 181 5.16 15.90 -14.23
C GLY A 181 4.35 16.16 -12.97
N TYR A 182 4.45 15.28 -11.96
CA TYR A 182 3.93 15.54 -10.62
C TYR A 182 5.09 15.65 -9.63
N PRO A 183 5.55 16.86 -9.24
CA PRO A 183 6.65 17.04 -8.32
C PRO A 183 6.35 16.39 -6.96
N MET A 184 7.21 15.46 -6.54
CA MET A 184 7.11 14.76 -5.28
C MET A 184 8.49 14.76 -4.61
N HIS A 185 8.62 15.48 -3.49
CA HIS A 185 9.89 15.65 -2.79
C HIS A 185 9.73 15.38 -1.30
N TYR A 186 10.47 14.39 -0.83
CA TYR A 186 10.61 14.09 0.59
C TYR A 186 12.09 13.84 0.89
N ASP A 187 12.58 14.35 1.99
CA ASP A 187 13.95 14.11 2.46
C ASP A 187 14.06 12.82 3.27
N HIS A 188 12.96 12.45 3.93
CA HIS A 188 12.90 11.27 4.79
C HIS A 188 11.47 10.69 4.81
N PRO A 189 11.29 9.35 4.93
CA PRO A 189 9.96 8.76 4.93
C PRO A 189 9.08 9.14 6.13
N SER A 190 9.62 9.77 7.19
CA SER A 190 8.80 10.39 8.23
C SER A 190 7.90 11.50 7.70
N GLN A 191 8.35 12.26 6.71
CA GLN A 191 7.54 13.31 6.06
C GLN A 191 6.35 12.70 5.29
N ILE A 192 6.53 11.51 4.73
CA ILE A 192 5.44 10.73 4.11
C ILE A 192 4.43 10.30 5.19
N MET A 193 4.91 9.83 6.35
CA MET A 193 4.04 9.50 7.48
C MET A 193 3.28 10.71 8.01
N ASP A 194 3.92 11.88 8.07
CA ASP A 194 3.28 13.13 8.50
C ASP A 194 2.17 13.55 7.52
N GLU A 195 2.35 13.29 6.22
CA GLU A 195 1.32 13.52 5.21
C GLU A 195 0.17 12.52 5.35
N ILE A 196 0.47 11.23 5.55
CA ILE A 196 -0.52 10.20 5.86
C ILE A 196 -1.35 10.59 7.08
N ALA A 197 -0.71 11.03 8.17
CA ALA A 197 -1.37 11.44 9.40
C ALA A 197 -2.32 12.62 9.19
N ARG A 198 -1.99 13.57 8.33
CA ARG A 198 -2.87 14.71 7.99
C ARG A 198 -4.13 14.31 7.22
N LEU A 199 -4.02 13.27 6.37
CA LEU A 199 -5.09 12.86 5.47
C LEU A 199 -5.94 11.70 6.00
N THR A 200 -5.41 10.95 6.98
CA THR A 200 -6.02 9.69 7.43
C THR A 200 -6.46 9.81 8.90
N PRO A 201 -7.77 9.95 9.18
CA PRO A 201 -8.27 10.18 10.55
C PRO A 201 -7.87 9.11 11.58
N THR A 202 -7.63 7.89 11.15
CA THR A 202 -7.17 6.79 12.01
C THR A 202 -5.67 6.87 12.32
N PHE A 203 -4.93 7.73 11.62
CA PHE A 203 -3.47 7.89 11.74
C PHE A 203 -3.06 9.29 12.25
N THR A 204 -4.00 10.19 12.57
CA THR A 204 -3.67 11.58 12.95
C THR A 204 -2.69 11.72 14.10
N GLY A 205 -2.62 10.73 14.99
CA GLY A 205 -1.68 10.71 16.10
C GLY A 205 -0.39 9.92 15.82
N VAL A 206 -0.20 9.37 14.62
CA VAL A 206 0.97 8.54 14.27
C VAL A 206 2.12 9.45 13.82
N SER A 207 3.30 9.26 14.39
CA SER A 207 4.55 9.86 13.93
C SER A 207 5.71 8.90 14.19
N TYR A 208 6.82 9.10 13.49
CA TYR A 208 8.03 8.30 13.73
C TYR A 208 8.54 8.44 15.15
N ASP A 209 8.60 9.67 15.68
CA ASP A 209 9.03 9.92 17.07
C ASP A 209 8.16 9.19 18.08
N LYS A 210 6.83 9.18 17.86
CA LYS A 210 5.92 8.46 18.74
C LYS A 210 6.08 6.94 18.63
N ILE A 211 6.25 6.40 17.42
CA ILE A 211 6.52 4.96 17.24
C ILE A 211 7.83 4.59 17.90
N ASP A 212 8.89 5.41 17.76
CA ASP A 212 10.19 5.14 18.36
C ASP A 212 10.14 5.18 19.89
N ARG A 213 9.36 6.10 20.48
CA ARG A 213 9.14 6.19 21.92
C ARG A 213 8.33 5.02 22.50
N LEU A 214 7.28 4.60 21.79
CA LEU A 214 6.37 3.53 22.26
C LEU A 214 6.79 2.13 21.81
N GLY A 215 7.75 2.03 20.87
CA GLY A 215 8.15 0.78 20.20
C GLY A 215 7.24 0.40 19.03
N SER A 216 5.96 0.69 19.12
CA SER A 216 4.95 0.48 18.06
C SER A 216 3.64 1.18 18.43
N ILE A 217 2.77 1.40 17.43
CA ILE A 217 1.44 2.01 17.65
C ILE A 217 0.39 1.14 16.98
N GLN A 218 -0.64 0.75 17.71
CA GLN A 218 -1.83 0.09 17.14
C GLN A 218 -2.85 1.17 16.73
N TRP A 219 -3.17 1.26 15.43
CA TRP A 219 -4.17 2.23 14.98
C TRP A 219 -5.61 1.73 15.26
N PRO A 220 -6.62 2.58 15.44
CA PRO A 220 -6.60 4.05 15.41
C PRO A 220 -5.69 4.68 16.46
N CYS A 221 -4.94 5.71 16.02
CA CYS A 221 -4.17 6.59 16.91
C CYS A 221 -4.57 8.04 16.58
N ASN A 222 -5.33 8.66 17.45
CA ASN A 222 -5.92 9.99 17.26
C ASN A 222 -6.23 10.63 18.61
N ASP A 223 -7.00 11.73 18.65
CA ASP A 223 -7.33 12.44 19.90
C ASP A 223 -8.07 11.57 20.93
N ARG A 224 -8.81 10.54 20.50
CA ARG A 224 -9.51 9.60 21.39
C ARG A 224 -8.62 8.49 21.92
N ALA A 225 -7.56 8.18 21.20
CA ALA A 225 -6.58 7.16 21.53
C ALA A 225 -5.17 7.68 21.21
N PRO A 226 -4.62 8.62 22.00
CA PRO A 226 -3.40 9.36 21.65
C PRO A 226 -2.12 8.51 21.63
N GLU A 227 -2.14 7.35 22.28
CA GLU A 227 -1.03 6.37 22.24
C GLU A 227 -1.37 5.11 21.42
N GLY A 228 -2.47 5.15 20.70
CA GLY A 228 -3.00 4.04 19.92
C GLY A 228 -4.10 3.27 20.67
N THR A 229 -4.75 2.38 19.94
CA THR A 229 -5.86 1.57 20.46
C THR A 229 -5.31 0.28 21.06
N PRO A 230 -5.60 -0.04 22.33
CA PRO A 230 -5.02 -1.21 23.01
C PRO A 230 -5.72 -2.53 22.62
N THR A 231 -6.83 -2.46 21.92
CA THR A 231 -7.67 -3.63 21.57
C THR A 231 -7.99 -3.67 20.09
N MET A 232 -8.30 -4.87 19.57
CA MET A 232 -8.78 -5.09 18.20
C MET A 232 -10.29 -5.05 18.11
#